data_11cde8be18d4d5001d8a78c0fb91b33f
#
_entry.id   11cde8be18d4d5001d8a78c0fb91b33f
#
_cell.length_a   1.000
_cell.length_b   1.000
_cell.length_c   1.000
_cell.angle_alpha   90.00
_cell.angle_beta   90.00
_cell.angle_gamma   90.00
#
_symmetry.space_group_name_H-M   'P 1'
#
loop_
_entity.id
_entity.type
_entity.pdbx_description
1 polymer ?
#
loop_
_entity_poly.entity_id
_entity_poly.type
_entity_poly.pdbx_seq_one_letter_code
_entity_poly.pdbx_strand_id
1 'polypeptide(L)'
;MGLIKAEKPAGALLYGVTGSGKTSVFIKLIKSVMDMGKTAVMLVPEISLTPQMLGKFKSLFGDKIAVMHSSLSLGQRTDEFKRVMRGEARIVIGTRSAIFAPVTNVGIIIMDEEGEPSYKSDSTPRYHARDVAIQRCGYNNCVLLMASATPSLESFYYAQKGRYHLFELKNRYSKSPLPAVEIVDMQEEAAEGNDSLLSRVMCDKLTEVLAKKEQAILLLNRRGYTTYITCMDCRQPVACPNCNIPLTYHKKNDRYMCHYCGYTMDNIEHCPQCGSQRLKSSGVGTQRVEDELERLFPQARLLRMDADTTSSRYSYEENFKAFEKGEYDIMLGTQMIAKGLNFPNVTMVGVISLDKALFTGDFRSYERTFSLLSLIHISEPTRRSYIS
;
A
#
# COMPACT_ATOMS: atom_id res chain seq x y z
N MET A 1 12.42 18.64 16.45
CA MET A 1 13.62 18.78 17.31
C MET A 1 13.26 19.19 18.75
N GLY A 2 12.43 20.21 18.97
CA GLY A 2 12.04 20.62 20.32
C GLY A 2 11.50 19.49 21.20
N LEU A 3 10.60 18.67 20.67
CA LEU A 3 10.03 17.51 21.37
C LEU A 3 11.09 16.48 21.80
N ILE A 4 12.10 16.23 20.96
CA ILE A 4 13.17 15.25 21.27
C ILE A 4 14.06 15.80 22.39
N LYS A 5 14.37 17.10 22.34
CA LYS A 5 15.19 17.76 23.38
C LYS A 5 14.49 17.89 24.72
N ALA A 6 13.15 17.86 24.72
CA ALA A 6 12.37 17.95 25.96
C ALA A 6 12.47 16.71 26.84
N GLU A 7 12.96 15.59 26.31
CA GLU A 7 13.12 14.30 27.00
C GLU A 7 11.86 13.83 27.73
N LYS A 8 10.71 14.10 27.11
CA LYS A 8 9.39 13.67 27.60
C LYS A 8 8.70 12.83 26.53
N PRO A 9 7.86 11.87 26.93
CA PRO A 9 7.08 11.10 25.97
C PRO A 9 6.19 12.05 25.16
N ALA A 10 6.27 11.97 23.85
CA ALA A 10 5.42 12.74 22.95
C ALA A 10 5.06 11.95 21.69
N GLY A 11 3.85 12.13 21.23
CA GLY A 11 3.40 11.64 19.92
C GLY A 11 3.34 12.77 18.90
N ALA A 12 3.80 12.50 17.70
CA ALA A 12 3.74 13.43 16.58
C ALA A 12 3.22 12.71 15.32
N LEU A 13 2.41 13.40 14.53
CA LEU A 13 1.95 12.97 13.23
C LEU A 13 2.55 13.89 12.16
N LEU A 14 3.33 13.31 11.25
CA LEU A 14 3.85 13.98 10.07
C LEU A 14 2.95 13.64 8.87
N TYR A 15 2.01 14.50 8.58
CA TYR A 15 1.14 14.41 7.42
C TYR A 15 1.84 15.04 6.22
N GLY A 16 2.18 14.26 5.22
CA GLY A 16 2.92 14.76 4.08
C GLY A 16 2.57 14.03 2.79
N VAL A 17 2.21 14.78 1.75
CA VAL A 17 1.92 14.21 0.43
C VAL A 17 3.07 13.33 -0.09
N THR A 18 2.77 12.42 -0.99
CA THR A 18 3.80 11.58 -1.63
C THR A 18 4.84 12.48 -2.31
N GLY A 19 6.13 12.18 -2.13
CA GLY A 19 7.21 13.03 -2.66
C GLY A 19 7.47 14.34 -1.87
N SER A 20 6.85 14.54 -0.70
CA SER A 20 7.09 15.74 0.14
C SER A 20 8.42 15.74 0.89
N GLY A 21 9.19 14.66 0.81
CA GLY A 21 10.49 14.56 1.48
C GLY A 21 10.43 14.01 2.91
N LYS A 22 9.40 13.27 3.29
CA LYS A 22 9.29 12.59 4.61
C LYS A 22 10.57 11.85 5.00
N THR A 23 11.14 11.07 4.08
CA THR A 23 12.40 10.33 4.31
C THR A 23 13.57 11.23 4.67
N SER A 24 13.67 12.42 4.07
CA SER A 24 14.72 13.40 4.41
C SER A 24 14.54 13.95 5.83
N VAL A 25 13.29 14.10 6.29
CA VAL A 25 12.98 14.46 7.68
C VAL A 25 13.43 13.34 8.62
N PHE A 26 13.12 12.07 8.30
CA PHE A 26 13.55 10.93 9.10
C PHE A 26 15.07 10.87 9.26
N ILE A 27 15.81 11.00 8.15
CA ILE A 27 17.28 11.00 8.15
C ILE A 27 17.84 12.11 9.07
N LYS A 28 17.30 13.34 8.95
CA LYS A 28 17.74 14.46 9.78
C LYS A 28 17.46 14.22 11.27
N LEU A 29 16.28 13.68 11.61
CA LEU A 29 15.90 13.38 12.99
C LEU A 29 16.76 12.25 13.57
N ILE A 30 16.98 11.17 12.82
CA ILE A 30 17.84 10.06 13.23
C ILE A 30 19.26 10.57 13.49
N LYS A 31 19.83 11.36 12.57
CA LYS A 31 21.16 11.95 12.75
C LYS A 31 21.23 12.76 14.04
N SER A 32 20.27 13.65 14.26
CA SER A 32 20.24 14.48 15.47
C SER A 32 20.12 13.67 16.76
N VAL A 33 19.35 12.59 16.77
CA VAL A 33 19.21 11.68 17.89
C VAL A 33 20.53 10.94 18.16
N MET A 34 21.22 10.52 17.09
CA MET A 34 22.53 9.90 17.16
C MET A 34 23.60 10.84 17.75
N ASP A 35 23.57 12.12 17.34
CA ASP A 35 24.49 13.15 17.84
C ASP A 35 24.26 13.44 19.34
N MET A 36 23.03 13.22 19.84
CA MET A 36 22.70 13.28 21.27
C MET A 36 23.10 12.01 22.07
N GLY A 37 23.76 11.05 21.44
CA GLY A 37 24.14 9.79 22.09
C GLY A 37 22.98 8.78 22.25
N LYS A 38 21.81 9.04 21.66
CA LYS A 38 20.61 8.18 21.75
C LYS A 38 20.50 7.24 20.54
N THR A 39 19.55 6.31 20.59
CA THR A 39 19.26 5.33 19.55
C THR A 39 17.94 5.63 18.84
N ALA A 40 17.77 5.08 17.64
CA ALA A 40 16.56 5.25 16.84
C ALA A 40 15.98 3.92 16.39
N VAL A 41 14.65 3.84 16.36
CA VAL A 41 13.91 2.72 15.76
C VAL A 41 13.05 3.27 14.63
N MET A 42 13.16 2.69 13.45
CA MET A 42 12.32 3.05 12.29
C MET A 42 11.56 1.82 11.83
N LEU A 43 10.24 1.89 11.91
CA LEU A 43 9.33 0.88 11.40
C LEU A 43 8.87 1.28 10.01
N VAL A 44 8.92 0.33 9.10
CA VAL A 44 8.44 0.48 7.73
C VAL A 44 7.54 -0.70 7.35
N PRO A 45 6.55 -0.53 6.48
CA PRO A 45 5.80 -1.66 5.92
C PRO A 45 6.75 -2.64 5.20
N GLU A 46 6.39 -3.94 5.17
CA GLU A 46 7.22 -4.97 4.51
C GLU A 46 7.51 -4.63 3.05
N ILE A 47 6.53 -4.09 2.33
CA ILE A 47 6.64 -3.67 0.94
C ILE A 47 7.52 -2.41 0.73
N SER A 48 7.70 -1.59 1.75
CA SER A 48 8.52 -0.37 1.69
C SER A 48 9.97 -0.62 2.12
N LEU A 49 10.29 -1.81 2.66
CA LEU A 49 11.64 -2.19 3.05
C LEU A 49 12.44 -2.66 1.81
N THR A 50 12.64 -1.75 0.87
CA THR A 50 13.35 -2.03 -0.39
C THR A 50 14.86 -1.91 -0.23
N PRO A 51 15.65 -2.61 -1.07
CA PRO A 51 17.11 -2.43 -1.11
C PRO A 51 17.54 -0.99 -1.38
N GLN A 52 16.79 -0.27 -2.22
CA GLN A 52 17.04 1.13 -2.53
C GLN A 52 16.91 2.01 -1.28
N MET A 53 15.83 1.81 -0.51
CA MET A 53 15.63 2.50 0.76
C MET A 53 16.75 2.15 1.76
N LEU A 54 17.05 0.87 1.96
CA LEU A 54 18.10 0.41 2.85
C LEU A 54 19.49 0.90 2.40
N GLY A 55 19.77 0.89 1.10
CA GLY A 55 21.00 1.41 0.52
C GLY A 55 21.22 2.88 0.86
N LYS A 56 20.17 3.70 0.76
CA LYS A 56 20.21 5.12 1.13
C LYS A 56 20.53 5.34 2.61
N PHE A 57 19.96 4.54 3.51
CA PHE A 57 20.29 4.64 4.93
C PHE A 57 21.69 4.10 5.24
N LYS A 58 22.07 2.96 4.66
CA LYS A 58 23.41 2.39 4.82
C LYS A 58 24.53 3.32 4.33
N SER A 59 24.32 4.02 3.21
CA SER A 59 25.29 4.99 2.71
C SER A 59 25.53 6.17 3.66
N LEU A 60 24.54 6.52 4.49
CA LEU A 60 24.62 7.65 5.42
C LEU A 60 25.10 7.26 6.83
N PHE A 61 24.76 6.07 7.29
CA PHE A 61 24.97 5.65 8.67
C PHE A 61 25.90 4.42 8.82
N GLY A 62 26.29 3.80 7.70
CA GLY A 62 27.21 2.65 7.68
C GLY A 62 26.72 1.47 8.52
N ASP A 63 27.63 0.90 9.27
CA ASP A 63 27.39 -0.29 10.11
C ASP A 63 26.57 0.00 11.38
N LYS A 64 26.22 1.26 11.63
CA LYS A 64 25.36 1.64 12.78
C LYS A 64 23.91 1.20 12.61
N ILE A 65 23.55 0.60 11.47
CA ILE A 65 22.21 0.12 11.19
C ILE A 65 22.12 -1.39 11.39
N ALA A 66 21.08 -1.82 12.10
CA ALA A 66 20.58 -3.20 12.11
C ALA A 66 19.28 -3.28 11.33
N VAL A 67 19.11 -4.31 10.52
CA VAL A 67 17.91 -4.54 9.72
C VAL A 67 17.15 -5.74 10.28
N MET A 68 15.85 -5.56 10.59
CA MET A 68 15.02 -6.61 11.20
C MET A 68 13.71 -6.82 10.44
N HIS A 69 13.56 -7.97 9.77
CA HIS A 69 12.33 -8.36 9.07
C HIS A 69 12.14 -9.88 9.02
N SER A 70 10.95 -10.31 8.64
CA SER A 70 10.54 -11.73 8.61
C SER A 70 11.35 -12.61 7.65
N SER A 71 11.86 -12.04 6.54
CA SER A 71 12.60 -12.78 5.51
C SER A 71 14.07 -13.05 5.87
N LEU A 72 14.59 -12.55 7.00
CA LEU A 72 15.91 -12.92 7.49
C LEU A 72 15.90 -14.36 8.02
N SER A 73 16.99 -15.11 7.74
CA SER A 73 17.20 -16.40 8.37
C SER A 73 17.35 -16.24 9.90
N LEU A 74 17.15 -17.35 10.63
CA LEU A 74 17.28 -17.32 12.08
C LEU A 74 18.70 -16.87 12.53
N GLY A 75 19.74 -17.31 11.83
CA GLY A 75 21.13 -16.86 12.07
C GLY A 75 21.29 -15.36 11.88
N GLN A 76 20.91 -14.84 10.72
CA GLN A 76 20.97 -13.41 10.42
C GLN A 76 20.21 -12.57 11.45
N ARG A 77 19.01 -13.03 11.84
CA ARG A 77 18.19 -12.35 12.85
C ARG A 77 18.88 -12.32 14.21
N THR A 78 19.52 -13.42 14.59
CA THR A 78 20.29 -13.54 15.82
C THR A 78 21.52 -12.62 15.80
N ASP A 79 22.21 -12.53 14.69
CA ASP A 79 23.39 -11.68 14.54
C ASP A 79 23.02 -10.20 14.63
N GLU A 80 21.97 -9.76 13.93
CA GLU A 80 21.48 -8.38 14.04
C GLU A 80 21.01 -8.07 15.48
N PHE A 81 20.31 -8.99 16.15
CA PHE A 81 19.90 -8.85 17.52
C PHE A 81 21.12 -8.66 18.48
N LYS A 82 22.17 -9.48 18.31
CA LYS A 82 23.40 -9.36 19.09
C LYS A 82 24.12 -8.04 18.84
N ARG A 83 24.21 -7.58 17.58
CA ARG A 83 24.79 -6.28 17.23
C ARG A 83 24.08 -5.12 17.94
N VAL A 84 22.76 -5.18 17.99
CA VAL A 84 21.96 -4.18 18.71
C VAL A 84 22.23 -4.25 20.21
N MET A 85 22.24 -5.43 20.83
CA MET A 85 22.50 -5.62 22.27
C MET A 85 23.89 -5.12 22.68
N ARG A 86 24.91 -5.28 21.81
CA ARG A 86 26.28 -4.82 22.06
C ARG A 86 26.46 -3.31 21.82
N GLY A 87 25.41 -2.61 21.31
CA GLY A 87 25.49 -1.19 20.96
C GLY A 87 26.29 -0.90 19.68
N GLU A 88 26.67 -1.93 18.93
CA GLU A 88 27.33 -1.80 17.61
C GLU A 88 26.37 -1.16 16.60
N ALA A 89 25.10 -1.56 16.61
CA ALA A 89 24.04 -0.94 15.83
C ALA A 89 23.16 -0.07 16.74
N ARG A 90 23.05 1.20 16.40
CA ARG A 90 22.29 2.22 17.17
C ARG A 90 21.04 2.67 16.46
N ILE A 91 20.82 2.24 15.23
CA ILE A 91 19.64 2.48 14.42
C ILE A 91 19.07 1.11 14.05
N VAL A 92 17.80 0.87 14.38
CA VAL A 92 17.09 -0.32 13.91
C VAL A 92 16.08 0.09 12.85
N ILE A 93 16.17 -0.51 11.68
CA ILE A 93 15.18 -0.35 10.60
C ILE A 93 14.55 -1.71 10.35
N GLY A 94 13.23 -1.77 10.36
CA GLY A 94 12.58 -3.05 10.11
C GLY A 94 11.07 -2.98 10.03
N THR A 95 10.48 -4.14 9.88
CA THR A 95 9.02 -4.28 9.82
C THR A 95 8.40 -4.27 11.22
N ARG A 96 7.12 -4.56 11.34
CA ARG A 96 6.36 -4.56 12.60
C ARG A 96 7.12 -5.12 13.81
N SER A 97 7.81 -6.26 13.64
CA SER A 97 8.52 -6.93 14.74
C SER A 97 9.76 -6.19 15.24
N ALA A 98 10.31 -5.27 14.46
CA ALA A 98 11.47 -4.48 14.86
C ALA A 98 11.17 -3.55 16.05
N ILE A 99 9.89 -3.32 16.37
CA ILE A 99 9.50 -2.60 17.58
C ILE A 99 10.00 -3.27 18.87
N PHE A 100 10.31 -4.55 18.84
CA PHE A 100 10.84 -5.32 19.98
C PHE A 100 12.37 -5.41 20.00
N ALA A 101 13.06 -4.74 19.08
CA ALA A 101 14.54 -4.73 19.08
C ALA A 101 15.10 -4.27 20.42
N PRO A 102 16.17 -4.88 20.94
CA PRO A 102 16.70 -4.62 22.28
C PRO A 102 17.57 -3.37 22.36
N VAL A 103 17.17 -2.30 21.66
CA VAL A 103 17.86 -1.00 21.75
C VAL A 103 17.60 -0.33 23.09
N THR A 104 18.63 0.22 23.67
CA THR A 104 18.58 1.02 24.90
C THR A 104 18.68 2.51 24.57
N ASN A 105 18.29 3.38 25.49
CA ASN A 105 18.39 4.84 25.36
C ASN A 105 17.75 5.37 24.07
N VAL A 106 16.51 4.94 23.81
CA VAL A 106 15.76 5.31 22.60
C VAL A 106 15.39 6.79 22.63
N GLY A 107 15.78 7.55 21.61
CA GLY A 107 15.43 8.96 21.47
C GLY A 107 14.24 9.21 20.54
N ILE A 108 14.03 8.32 19.56
CA ILE A 108 12.91 8.42 18.61
C ILE A 108 12.49 7.03 18.12
N ILE A 109 11.18 6.86 17.98
CA ILE A 109 10.58 5.77 17.20
C ILE A 109 9.84 6.41 16.04
N ILE A 110 10.16 5.99 14.82
CA ILE A 110 9.53 6.46 13.59
C ILE A 110 8.68 5.33 13.03
N MET A 111 7.43 5.62 12.65
CA MET A 111 6.55 4.71 11.92
C MET A 111 6.21 5.35 10.58
N ASP A 112 6.79 4.84 9.51
CA ASP A 112 6.45 5.27 8.15
C ASP A 112 5.20 4.56 7.66
N GLU A 113 4.36 5.25 6.90
CA GLU A 113 3.05 4.79 6.43
C GLU A 113 2.22 4.15 7.58
N GLU A 114 2.01 4.92 8.66
CA GLU A 114 1.47 4.43 9.94
C GLU A 114 0.08 3.78 9.86
N GLY A 115 -0.72 4.14 8.85
CA GLY A 115 -2.03 3.56 8.56
C GLY A 115 -1.99 2.17 7.91
N GLU A 116 -0.79 1.61 7.65
CA GLU A 116 -0.67 0.31 7.00
C GLU A 116 -1.20 -0.84 7.86
N PRO A 117 -2.09 -1.70 7.30
CA PRO A 117 -2.63 -2.84 8.02
C PRO A 117 -1.57 -3.82 8.53
N SER A 118 -0.40 -3.89 7.88
CA SER A 118 0.70 -4.80 8.25
C SER A 118 1.29 -4.52 9.64
N TYR A 119 1.02 -3.36 10.22
CA TYR A 119 1.39 -3.06 11.61
C TYR A 119 0.54 -3.77 12.66
N LYS A 120 -0.61 -4.33 12.28
CA LYS A 120 -1.39 -5.23 13.12
C LYS A 120 -0.92 -6.68 12.95
N SER A 121 -0.70 -7.38 14.07
CA SER A 121 -0.42 -8.83 14.06
C SER A 121 -1.72 -9.62 14.00
N ASP A 122 -1.85 -10.50 13.00
CA ASP A 122 -2.97 -11.43 12.88
C ASP A 122 -2.75 -12.70 13.68
N SER A 123 -1.49 -13.05 13.94
CA SER A 123 -1.10 -14.20 14.76
C SER A 123 -0.87 -13.81 16.22
N THR A 124 -0.94 -14.78 17.12
CA THR A 124 -0.65 -14.60 18.56
C THR A 124 0.85 -14.39 18.78
N PRO A 125 1.23 -13.37 19.59
CA PRO A 125 0.39 -12.36 20.23
C PRO A 125 -0.16 -11.32 19.25
N ARG A 126 -1.45 -11.05 19.33
CA ARG A 126 -2.15 -10.06 18.47
C ARG A 126 -1.93 -8.64 19.01
N TYR A 127 -0.92 -7.95 18.52
CA TYR A 127 -0.61 -6.57 18.89
C TYR A 127 -0.67 -5.64 17.68
N HIS A 128 -0.76 -4.35 17.94
CA HIS A 128 -0.51 -3.31 16.95
C HIS A 128 0.80 -2.60 17.28
N ALA A 129 1.69 -2.45 16.28
CA ALA A 129 3.02 -1.86 16.53
C ALA A 129 2.95 -0.43 17.09
N ARG A 130 1.94 0.36 16.71
CA ARG A 130 1.72 1.71 17.24
C ARG A 130 1.49 1.69 18.75
N ASP A 131 0.67 0.77 19.25
CA ASP A 131 0.35 0.70 20.67
C ASP A 131 1.59 0.32 21.49
N VAL A 132 2.38 -0.63 20.98
CA VAL A 132 3.68 -0.98 21.57
C VAL A 132 4.65 0.20 21.51
N ALA A 133 4.70 0.94 20.41
CA ALA A 133 5.55 2.12 20.24
C ALA A 133 5.19 3.22 21.23
N ILE A 134 3.89 3.47 21.47
CA ILE A 134 3.42 4.45 22.46
C ILE A 134 3.92 4.06 23.86
N GLN A 135 3.73 2.80 24.27
CA GLN A 135 4.20 2.30 25.57
C GLN A 135 5.72 2.40 25.69
N ARG A 136 6.43 1.99 24.63
CA ARG A 136 7.89 2.04 24.62
C ARG A 136 8.43 3.48 24.71
N CYS A 137 7.76 4.43 24.05
CA CYS A 137 8.09 5.84 24.18
C CYS A 137 7.85 6.37 25.60
N GLY A 138 6.80 5.90 26.27
CA GLY A 138 6.57 6.21 27.68
C GLY A 138 7.73 5.77 28.58
N TYR A 139 8.21 4.53 28.44
CA TYR A 139 9.32 4.00 29.23
C TYR A 139 10.68 4.66 28.92
N ASN A 140 10.90 5.11 27.69
CA ASN A 140 12.19 5.69 27.26
C ASN A 140 12.21 7.22 27.24
N ASN A 141 11.12 7.88 27.61
CA ASN A 141 10.96 9.33 27.49
C ASN A 141 11.32 9.84 26.08
N CYS A 142 10.84 9.15 25.06
CA CYS A 142 11.18 9.44 23.67
C CYS A 142 9.97 9.89 22.85
N VAL A 143 10.21 10.26 21.60
CA VAL A 143 9.17 10.71 20.66
C VAL A 143 8.75 9.57 19.74
N LEU A 144 7.44 9.36 19.61
CA LEU A 144 6.85 8.59 18.53
C LEU A 144 6.49 9.53 17.38
N LEU A 145 7.16 9.38 16.25
CA LEU A 145 6.82 10.06 14.99
C LEU A 145 6.08 9.08 14.07
N MET A 146 4.81 9.28 13.90
CA MET A 146 3.98 8.60 12.90
C MET A 146 3.97 9.44 11.62
N ALA A 147 4.15 8.82 10.46
CA ALA A 147 4.18 9.54 9.20
C ALA A 147 3.35 8.82 8.14
N SER A 148 2.60 9.56 7.35
CA SER A 148 1.87 9.03 6.20
C SER A 148 1.43 10.15 5.26
N ALA A 149 1.18 9.78 4.00
CA ALA A 149 0.43 10.63 3.05
C ALA A 149 -1.09 10.50 3.29
N THR A 150 -1.52 9.38 3.86
CA THR A 150 -2.90 9.05 4.21
C THR A 150 -2.93 8.51 5.63
N PRO A 151 -2.85 9.38 6.65
CA PRO A 151 -2.91 8.93 8.03
C PRO A 151 -4.18 8.16 8.34
N SER A 152 -4.09 7.20 9.28
CA SER A 152 -5.29 6.53 9.79
C SER A 152 -6.25 7.56 10.42
N LEU A 153 -7.56 7.29 10.29
CA LEU A 153 -8.59 8.19 10.84
C LEU A 153 -8.37 8.46 12.33
N GLU A 154 -7.94 7.44 13.08
CA GLU A 154 -7.64 7.58 14.51
C GLU A 154 -6.45 8.49 14.77
N SER A 155 -5.34 8.32 14.05
CA SER A 155 -4.15 9.15 14.24
C SER A 155 -4.42 10.60 13.86
N PHE A 156 -5.15 10.82 12.78
CA PHE A 156 -5.53 12.16 12.34
C PHE A 156 -6.48 12.83 13.34
N TYR A 157 -7.51 12.12 13.81
CA TYR A 157 -8.43 12.61 14.83
C TYR A 157 -7.69 13.00 16.12
N TYR A 158 -6.78 12.15 16.62
CA TYR A 158 -6.02 12.46 17.83
C TYR A 158 -5.05 13.63 17.62
N ALA A 159 -4.51 13.82 16.42
CA ALA A 159 -3.70 14.98 16.08
C ALA A 159 -4.55 16.27 16.10
N GLN A 160 -5.76 16.25 15.51
CA GLN A 160 -6.69 17.39 15.57
C GLN A 160 -7.15 17.74 17.00
N LYS A 161 -7.27 16.72 17.86
CA LYS A 161 -7.60 16.92 19.28
C LYS A 161 -6.40 17.33 20.16
N GLY A 162 -5.22 17.53 19.55
CA GLY A 162 -4.01 17.96 20.27
C GLY A 162 -3.32 16.87 21.08
N ARG A 163 -3.77 15.58 20.97
CA ARG A 163 -3.08 14.46 21.61
C ARG A 163 -1.74 14.13 20.95
N TYR A 164 -1.66 14.36 19.63
CA TYR A 164 -0.43 14.29 18.85
C TYR A 164 -0.11 15.67 18.28
N HIS A 165 1.16 16.00 18.20
CA HIS A 165 1.63 17.21 17.48
C HIS A 165 1.49 16.99 15.99
N LEU A 166 0.71 17.79 15.29
CA LEU A 166 0.54 17.71 13.85
C LEU A 166 1.61 18.55 13.14
N PHE A 167 2.32 17.91 12.23
CA PHE A 167 3.24 18.56 11.30
C PHE A 167 2.81 18.24 9.87
N GLU A 168 2.77 19.26 9.02
CA GLU A 168 2.28 19.12 7.64
C GLU A 168 3.37 19.45 6.62
N LEU A 169 3.54 18.59 5.63
CA LEU A 169 4.33 18.81 4.43
C LEU A 169 3.40 18.88 3.22
N LYS A 170 2.86 20.06 2.95
CA LYS A 170 1.78 20.27 1.97
C LYS A 170 2.24 20.19 0.51
N ASN A 171 3.53 20.41 0.25
CA ASN A 171 4.07 20.50 -1.10
C ASN A 171 5.03 19.34 -1.38
N ARG A 172 5.06 18.90 -2.63
CA ARG A 172 6.12 18.00 -3.12
C ARG A 172 7.47 18.72 -3.12
N TYR A 173 8.54 17.98 -2.87
CA TYR A 173 9.90 18.53 -2.93
C TYR A 173 10.26 19.04 -4.32
N SER A 174 9.81 18.34 -5.37
CA SER A 174 9.97 18.73 -6.77
C SER A 174 9.11 19.93 -7.19
N LYS A 175 8.19 20.42 -6.34
CA LYS A 175 7.16 21.42 -6.64
C LYS A 175 6.23 21.03 -7.79
N SER A 176 6.25 19.80 -8.22
CA SER A 176 5.43 19.29 -9.30
C SER A 176 3.96 19.15 -8.86
N PRO A 177 2.96 19.47 -9.71
CA PRO A 177 1.56 19.32 -9.37
C PRO A 177 1.19 17.85 -9.15
N LEU A 178 0.07 17.60 -8.49
CA LEU A 178 -0.52 16.26 -8.43
C LEU A 178 -1.03 15.87 -9.83
N PRO A 179 -1.00 14.58 -10.20
CA PRO A 179 -1.56 14.13 -11.46
C PRO A 179 -3.07 14.40 -11.51
N ALA A 180 -3.58 14.70 -12.69
CA ALA A 180 -5.02 14.75 -12.91
C ALA A 180 -5.61 13.35 -12.81
N VAL A 181 -6.77 13.22 -12.16
CA VAL A 181 -7.48 11.96 -12.01
C VAL A 181 -8.75 12.00 -12.85
N GLU A 182 -8.96 10.96 -13.65
CA GLU A 182 -10.17 10.76 -14.45
C GLU A 182 -10.83 9.46 -14.02
N ILE A 183 -12.13 9.51 -13.75
CA ILE A 183 -12.94 8.37 -13.31
C ILE A 183 -13.85 7.98 -14.47
N VAL A 184 -13.84 6.71 -14.84
CA VAL A 184 -14.64 6.17 -15.94
C VAL A 184 -15.65 5.16 -15.39
N ASP A 185 -16.92 5.32 -15.71
CA ASP A 185 -17.97 4.35 -15.36
C ASP A 185 -17.98 3.20 -16.38
N MET A 186 -17.51 2.04 -15.94
CA MET A 186 -17.45 0.84 -16.78
C MET A 186 -18.84 0.26 -17.12
N GLN A 187 -19.90 0.68 -16.45
CA GLN A 187 -21.26 0.27 -16.79
C GLN A 187 -21.80 1.10 -17.96
N GLU A 188 -21.47 2.40 -18.02
CA GLU A 188 -21.74 3.24 -19.18
C GLU A 188 -20.96 2.76 -20.39
N GLU A 189 -19.68 2.45 -20.23
CA GLU A 189 -18.84 1.83 -21.26
C GLU A 189 -19.47 0.54 -21.82
N ALA A 190 -19.95 -0.35 -20.95
CA ALA A 190 -20.63 -1.58 -21.35
C ALA A 190 -21.97 -1.33 -22.06
N ALA A 191 -22.74 -0.34 -21.62
CA ALA A 191 -24.01 0.06 -22.26
C ALA A 191 -23.77 0.60 -23.69
N GLU A 192 -22.62 1.21 -23.93
CA GLU A 192 -22.18 1.70 -25.22
C GLU A 192 -21.43 0.65 -26.07
N GLY A 193 -21.43 -0.62 -25.64
CA GLY A 193 -20.87 -1.76 -26.34
C GLY A 193 -19.38 -2.04 -26.08
N ASN A 194 -18.79 -1.49 -25.03
CA ASN A 194 -17.46 -1.87 -24.60
C ASN A 194 -17.50 -3.08 -23.65
N ASP A 195 -17.25 -4.27 -24.15
CA ASP A 195 -17.17 -5.51 -23.34
C ASP A 195 -15.76 -5.77 -22.75
N SER A 196 -14.80 -4.89 -23.01
CA SER A 196 -13.43 -5.00 -22.53
C SER A 196 -13.35 -4.80 -21.01
N LEU A 197 -12.28 -5.32 -20.41
CA LEU A 197 -11.92 -5.04 -18.99
C LEU A 197 -11.35 -3.63 -18.82
N LEU A 198 -10.92 -3.01 -19.92
CA LEU A 198 -10.34 -1.67 -19.95
C LEU A 198 -11.31 -0.70 -20.61
N SER A 199 -11.42 0.50 -20.05
CA SER A 199 -12.21 1.56 -20.68
C SER A 199 -11.53 2.05 -21.96
N ARG A 200 -12.33 2.57 -22.91
CA ARG A 200 -11.80 3.18 -24.14
C ARG A 200 -10.79 4.28 -23.83
N VAL A 201 -11.12 5.13 -22.87
CA VAL A 201 -10.23 6.21 -22.40
C VAL A 201 -8.89 5.66 -21.91
N MET A 202 -8.90 4.53 -21.16
CA MET A 202 -7.67 3.89 -20.69
C MET A 202 -6.86 3.33 -21.86
N CYS A 203 -7.51 2.70 -22.84
CA CYS A 203 -6.84 2.18 -24.04
C CYS A 203 -6.22 3.29 -24.90
N ASP A 204 -6.93 4.39 -25.10
CA ASP A 204 -6.42 5.55 -25.85
C ASP A 204 -5.17 6.13 -25.17
N LYS A 205 -5.21 6.25 -23.85
CA LYS A 205 -4.07 6.76 -23.08
C LYS A 205 -2.88 5.81 -23.06
N LEU A 206 -3.12 4.52 -22.94
CA LEU A 206 -2.04 3.52 -23.09
C LEU A 206 -1.39 3.64 -24.46
N THR A 207 -2.18 3.82 -25.52
CA THR A 207 -1.67 4.03 -26.87
C THR A 207 -0.78 5.29 -26.96
N GLU A 208 -1.20 6.41 -26.36
CA GLU A 208 -0.39 7.65 -26.30
C GLU A 208 0.93 7.45 -25.54
N VAL A 209 0.90 6.75 -24.39
CA VAL A 209 2.07 6.47 -23.55
C VAL A 209 3.08 5.59 -24.30
N LEU A 210 2.60 4.50 -24.89
CA LEU A 210 3.44 3.58 -25.67
C LEU A 210 4.05 4.25 -26.91
N ALA A 211 3.28 5.08 -27.62
CA ALA A 211 3.78 5.84 -28.77
C ALA A 211 4.92 6.79 -28.40
N LYS A 212 4.92 7.31 -27.16
CA LYS A 212 5.97 8.19 -26.63
C LYS A 212 7.13 7.44 -26.00
N LYS A 213 7.09 6.11 -25.99
CA LYS A 213 8.06 5.25 -25.28
C LYS A 213 8.15 5.55 -23.77
N GLU A 214 7.04 6.01 -23.21
CA GLU A 214 6.87 6.18 -21.76
C GLU A 214 6.32 4.88 -21.15
N GLN A 215 6.21 4.81 -19.84
CA GLN A 215 5.78 3.61 -19.12
C GLN A 215 4.43 3.82 -18.42
N ALA A 216 3.68 2.73 -18.28
CA ALA A 216 2.43 2.71 -17.53
C ALA A 216 2.45 1.69 -16.40
N ILE A 217 1.71 1.99 -15.31
CA ILE A 217 1.43 1.04 -14.23
C ILE A 217 -0.07 0.80 -14.19
N LEU A 218 -0.48 -0.46 -14.24
CA LEU A 218 -1.86 -0.88 -14.09
C LEU A 218 -2.05 -1.62 -12.77
N LEU A 219 -2.85 -1.04 -11.90
CA LEU A 219 -3.18 -1.59 -10.59
C LEU A 219 -4.50 -2.36 -10.66
N LEU A 220 -4.43 -3.65 -10.39
CA LEU A 220 -5.61 -4.45 -10.12
C LEU A 220 -5.76 -4.62 -8.61
N ASN A 221 -6.85 -4.12 -8.05
CA ASN A 221 -7.10 -4.30 -6.62
C ASN A 221 -7.55 -5.72 -6.32
N ARG A 222 -6.58 -6.67 -6.26
CA ARG A 222 -6.80 -8.08 -5.94
C ARG A 222 -6.45 -8.35 -4.48
N ARG A 223 -7.42 -8.25 -3.57
CA ARG A 223 -7.38 -9.00 -2.31
C ARG A 223 -8.59 -9.94 -2.27
N GLY A 224 -8.30 -11.23 -2.38
CA GLY A 224 -9.26 -12.33 -2.25
C GLY A 224 -9.87 -12.80 -3.57
N TYR A 225 -10.06 -14.10 -3.70
CA TYR A 225 -10.89 -14.79 -4.70
C TYR A 225 -12.39 -14.54 -4.46
N THR A 226 -12.76 -13.34 -4.02
CA THR A 226 -14.14 -13.01 -3.74
C THR A 226 -14.84 -12.63 -5.03
N THR A 227 -15.37 -13.63 -5.69
CA THR A 227 -16.30 -13.43 -6.78
C THR A 227 -17.65 -13.08 -6.18
N TYR A 228 -18.14 -11.87 -6.38
CA TYR A 228 -19.52 -11.50 -6.01
C TYR A 228 -20.33 -11.26 -7.28
N ILE A 229 -21.65 -11.33 -7.15
CA ILE A 229 -22.56 -11.04 -8.24
C ILE A 229 -23.05 -9.59 -8.12
N THR A 230 -23.05 -8.89 -9.25
CA THR A 230 -23.67 -7.56 -9.40
C THR A 230 -24.84 -7.65 -10.38
N CYS A 231 -25.96 -7.04 -10.02
CA CYS A 231 -27.07 -6.88 -10.94
C CYS A 231 -26.79 -5.76 -11.94
N MET A 232 -26.96 -6.05 -13.22
CA MET A 232 -26.71 -5.06 -14.29
C MET A 232 -27.81 -4.01 -14.40
N ASP A 233 -29.01 -4.28 -13.84
CA ASP A 233 -30.15 -3.35 -13.93
C ASP A 233 -30.21 -2.39 -12.74
N CYS A 234 -30.21 -2.90 -11.50
CA CYS A 234 -30.22 -2.04 -10.30
C CYS A 234 -28.82 -1.60 -9.85
N ARG A 235 -27.76 -2.09 -10.50
CA ARG A 235 -26.35 -1.76 -10.25
C ARG A 235 -25.85 -2.09 -8.83
N GLN A 236 -26.61 -2.90 -8.09
CA GLN A 236 -26.24 -3.27 -6.72
C GLN A 236 -25.61 -4.67 -6.67
N PRO A 237 -24.61 -4.89 -5.79
CA PRO A 237 -24.12 -6.23 -5.52
C PRO A 237 -25.21 -7.05 -4.80
N VAL A 238 -25.24 -8.36 -5.04
CA VAL A 238 -26.11 -9.25 -4.28
C VAL A 238 -25.59 -9.36 -2.86
N ALA A 239 -26.33 -8.76 -1.92
CA ALA A 239 -25.95 -8.61 -0.54
C ALA A 239 -26.59 -9.65 0.39
N CYS A 240 -25.94 -9.91 1.51
CA CYS A 240 -26.49 -10.74 2.59
C CYS A 240 -27.73 -10.09 3.19
N PRO A 241 -28.87 -10.80 3.33
CA PRO A 241 -30.09 -10.24 3.91
C PRO A 241 -29.92 -9.82 5.37
N ASN A 242 -28.98 -10.41 6.11
CA ASN A 242 -28.76 -10.13 7.53
C ASN A 242 -27.78 -8.97 7.78
N CYS A 243 -26.76 -8.82 6.92
CA CYS A 243 -25.63 -7.92 7.17
C CYS A 243 -25.49 -6.83 6.12
N ASN A 244 -26.23 -6.90 5.03
CA ASN A 244 -26.16 -6.00 3.86
C ASN A 244 -24.74 -5.91 3.24
N ILE A 245 -23.93 -6.97 3.40
CA ILE A 245 -22.57 -7.10 2.85
C ILE A 245 -22.66 -8.01 1.61
N PRO A 246 -21.93 -7.71 0.52
CA PRO A 246 -21.90 -8.57 -0.66
C PRO A 246 -21.58 -10.02 -0.33
N LEU A 247 -22.34 -10.95 -0.90
CA LEU A 247 -22.08 -12.37 -0.79
C LEU A 247 -20.90 -12.78 -1.66
N THR A 248 -20.04 -13.64 -1.13
CA THR A 248 -18.85 -14.15 -1.80
C THR A 248 -19.08 -15.54 -2.34
N TYR A 249 -18.74 -15.79 -3.60
CA TYR A 249 -18.80 -17.12 -4.19
C TYR A 249 -17.60 -17.97 -3.78
N HIS A 250 -17.87 -19.18 -3.28
CA HIS A 250 -16.89 -20.19 -2.91
C HIS A 250 -16.92 -21.37 -3.89
N LYS A 251 -15.99 -21.39 -4.83
CA LYS A 251 -15.88 -22.43 -5.87
C LYS A 251 -15.82 -23.86 -5.30
N LYS A 252 -15.20 -24.03 -4.12
CA LYS A 252 -15.05 -25.35 -3.48
C LYS A 252 -16.38 -25.98 -3.06
N ASN A 253 -17.33 -25.13 -2.67
CA ASN A 253 -18.63 -25.56 -2.15
C ASN A 253 -19.78 -25.20 -3.09
N ASP A 254 -19.49 -24.54 -4.22
CA ASP A 254 -20.44 -24.01 -5.20
C ASP A 254 -21.57 -23.18 -4.57
N ARG A 255 -21.21 -22.31 -3.60
CA ARG A 255 -22.15 -21.52 -2.80
C ARG A 255 -21.68 -20.10 -2.61
N TYR A 256 -22.65 -19.20 -2.45
CA TYR A 256 -22.44 -17.85 -1.99
C TYR A 256 -22.52 -17.78 -0.47
N MET A 257 -21.58 -17.15 0.18
CA MET A 257 -21.51 -17.07 1.64
C MET A 257 -21.19 -15.64 2.12
N CYS A 258 -21.83 -15.27 3.21
CA CYS A 258 -21.48 -14.06 3.95
C CYS A 258 -20.35 -14.37 4.94
N HIS A 259 -19.19 -13.77 4.78
CA HIS A 259 -18.07 -13.95 5.70
C HIS A 259 -18.25 -13.32 7.08
N TYR A 260 -19.35 -12.55 7.26
CA TYR A 260 -19.63 -11.88 8.53
C TYR A 260 -20.54 -12.72 9.44
N CYS A 261 -21.66 -13.22 8.92
CA CYS A 261 -22.63 -13.97 9.71
C CYS A 261 -22.74 -15.45 9.35
N GLY A 262 -22.02 -15.90 8.32
CA GLY A 262 -22.07 -17.28 7.85
C GLY A 262 -23.30 -17.64 7.00
N TYR A 263 -24.20 -16.67 6.70
CA TYR A 263 -25.33 -16.90 5.81
C TYR A 263 -24.85 -17.47 4.48
N THR A 264 -25.51 -18.52 3.99
CA THR A 264 -25.20 -19.16 2.70
C THR A 264 -26.42 -19.14 1.80
N MET A 265 -26.18 -18.98 0.51
CA MET A 265 -27.17 -19.04 -0.56
C MET A 265 -26.59 -19.90 -1.69
N ASP A 266 -27.39 -20.81 -2.19
CA ASP A 266 -27.08 -21.59 -3.38
C ASP A 266 -27.28 -20.70 -4.62
N ASN A 267 -27.43 -21.26 -5.78
CA ASN A 267 -27.49 -20.54 -7.05
C ASN A 267 -28.40 -19.29 -7.03
N ILE A 268 -27.88 -18.18 -7.57
CA ILE A 268 -28.61 -16.89 -7.64
C ILE A 268 -29.02 -16.67 -9.08
N GLU A 269 -30.27 -16.92 -9.40
CA GLU A 269 -30.84 -16.75 -10.75
C GLU A 269 -31.43 -15.37 -10.96
N HIS A 270 -31.92 -14.75 -9.89
CA HIS A 270 -32.60 -13.44 -9.93
C HIS A 270 -32.00 -12.50 -8.89
N CYS A 271 -31.93 -11.23 -9.23
CA CYS A 271 -31.54 -10.20 -8.27
C CYS A 271 -32.55 -10.11 -7.10
N PRO A 272 -32.10 -10.27 -5.85
CA PRO A 272 -33.02 -10.19 -4.70
C PRO A 272 -33.66 -8.81 -4.53
N GLN A 273 -33.05 -7.76 -5.10
CA GLN A 273 -33.57 -6.38 -4.95
C GLN A 273 -34.56 -5.97 -6.05
N CYS A 274 -34.32 -6.34 -7.32
CA CYS A 274 -35.13 -5.87 -8.43
C CYS A 274 -35.73 -7.00 -9.29
N GLY A 275 -35.46 -8.28 -8.97
CA GLY A 275 -36.00 -9.43 -9.71
C GLY A 275 -35.32 -9.71 -11.05
N SER A 276 -34.35 -8.90 -11.48
CA SER A 276 -33.68 -9.06 -12.77
C SER A 276 -32.86 -10.34 -12.86
N GLN A 277 -32.88 -10.97 -14.04
CA GLN A 277 -31.99 -12.10 -14.38
C GLN A 277 -30.61 -11.66 -14.89
N ARG A 278 -30.44 -10.36 -15.16
CA ARG A 278 -29.16 -9.82 -15.67
C ARG A 278 -28.13 -9.69 -14.57
N LEU A 279 -27.59 -10.83 -14.16
CA LEU A 279 -26.59 -10.94 -13.12
C LEU A 279 -25.21 -11.17 -13.75
N LYS A 280 -24.22 -10.39 -13.36
CA LYS A 280 -22.83 -10.52 -13.81
C LYS A 280 -21.94 -10.90 -12.65
N SER A 281 -21.19 -11.99 -12.81
CA SER A 281 -20.16 -12.37 -11.83
C SER A 281 -18.94 -11.45 -11.99
N SER A 282 -18.60 -10.75 -10.92
CA SER A 282 -17.48 -9.81 -10.89
C SER A 282 -16.24 -10.48 -10.33
N GLY A 283 -15.44 -11.11 -11.18
CA GLY A 283 -14.15 -11.73 -10.84
C GLY A 283 -13.13 -11.51 -11.94
N VAL A 284 -12.34 -10.41 -11.86
CA VAL A 284 -11.22 -10.18 -12.79
C VAL A 284 -9.92 -10.54 -12.08
N GLY A 285 -9.20 -11.55 -12.59
CA GLY A 285 -7.84 -11.89 -12.15
C GLY A 285 -6.79 -11.15 -12.97
N THR A 286 -5.57 -11.04 -12.44
CA THR A 286 -4.42 -10.44 -13.15
C THR A 286 -4.17 -11.13 -14.50
N GLN A 287 -4.36 -12.45 -14.58
CA GLN A 287 -4.21 -13.20 -15.83
C GLN A 287 -5.17 -12.70 -16.92
N ARG A 288 -6.44 -12.52 -16.60
CA ARG A 288 -7.41 -12.02 -17.62
C ARG A 288 -7.10 -10.60 -18.09
N VAL A 289 -6.55 -9.76 -17.23
CA VAL A 289 -6.12 -8.41 -17.62
C VAL A 289 -4.86 -8.50 -18.49
N GLU A 290 -3.94 -9.40 -18.17
CA GLU A 290 -2.75 -9.67 -18.97
C GLU A 290 -3.12 -10.15 -20.38
N ASP A 291 -3.97 -11.19 -20.49
CA ASP A 291 -4.47 -11.73 -21.77
C ASP A 291 -5.15 -10.63 -22.61
N GLU A 292 -5.91 -9.75 -21.96
CA GLU A 292 -6.57 -8.63 -22.64
C GLU A 292 -5.58 -7.57 -23.13
N LEU A 293 -4.56 -7.25 -22.31
CA LEU A 293 -3.49 -6.32 -22.70
C LEU A 293 -2.65 -6.86 -23.85
N GLU A 294 -2.29 -8.14 -23.84
CA GLU A 294 -1.58 -8.79 -24.94
C GLU A 294 -2.38 -8.77 -26.23
N ARG A 295 -3.70 -8.93 -26.14
CA ARG A 295 -4.60 -8.85 -27.31
C ARG A 295 -4.68 -7.43 -27.87
N LEU A 296 -4.79 -6.41 -26.99
CA LEU A 296 -4.97 -5.01 -27.40
C LEU A 296 -3.65 -4.33 -27.77
N PHE A 297 -2.55 -4.71 -27.14
CA PHE A 297 -1.23 -4.11 -27.29
C PHE A 297 -0.13 -5.17 -27.52
N PRO A 298 -0.19 -5.95 -28.64
CA PRO A 298 0.72 -7.08 -28.85
C PRO A 298 2.20 -6.67 -28.99
N GLN A 299 2.49 -5.39 -29.17
CA GLN A 299 3.84 -4.86 -29.26
C GLN A 299 4.39 -4.38 -27.90
N ALA A 300 3.53 -4.27 -26.87
CA ALA A 300 3.95 -3.81 -25.55
C ALA A 300 4.61 -4.94 -24.74
N ARG A 301 5.70 -4.62 -24.08
CA ARG A 301 6.38 -5.56 -23.18
C ARG A 301 5.73 -5.47 -21.81
N LEU A 302 5.01 -6.52 -21.42
CA LEU A 302 4.26 -6.58 -20.18
C LEU A 302 5.12 -7.21 -19.06
N LEU A 303 5.06 -6.63 -17.88
CA LEU A 303 5.61 -7.18 -16.65
C LEU A 303 4.47 -7.42 -15.67
N ARG A 304 4.14 -8.69 -15.41
CA ARG A 304 3.15 -9.05 -14.39
C ARG A 304 3.81 -9.28 -13.03
N MET A 305 3.29 -8.60 -12.02
CA MET A 305 3.78 -8.68 -10.64
C MET A 305 2.63 -8.97 -9.67
N ASP A 306 2.44 -10.23 -9.36
CA ASP A 306 1.51 -10.68 -8.32
C ASP A 306 2.16 -11.75 -7.43
N ALA A 307 1.44 -12.17 -6.38
CA ALA A 307 1.94 -13.16 -5.42
C ALA A 307 2.20 -14.55 -6.06
N ASP A 308 1.57 -14.83 -7.20
CA ASP A 308 1.70 -16.14 -7.87
C ASP A 308 2.95 -16.15 -8.77
N THR A 309 3.35 -14.99 -9.32
CA THR A 309 4.51 -14.85 -10.23
C THR A 309 5.82 -14.50 -9.51
N THR A 310 5.73 -13.96 -8.30
CA THR A 310 6.90 -13.54 -7.51
C THR A 310 7.11 -14.44 -6.29
N SER A 311 7.58 -15.66 -6.53
CA SER A 311 7.81 -16.65 -5.47
C SER A 311 9.04 -16.36 -4.60
N SER A 312 9.98 -15.53 -5.06
CA SER A 312 11.16 -15.12 -4.30
C SER A 312 11.33 -13.60 -4.26
N ARG A 313 11.90 -13.10 -3.16
CA ARG A 313 12.24 -11.68 -3.01
C ARG A 313 13.26 -11.20 -4.06
N TYR A 314 14.15 -12.06 -4.50
CA TYR A 314 15.15 -11.74 -5.54
C TYR A 314 14.49 -11.45 -6.88
N SER A 315 13.50 -12.26 -7.28
CA SER A 315 12.76 -12.04 -8.53
C SER A 315 11.97 -10.73 -8.51
N TYR A 316 11.47 -10.32 -7.35
CA TYR A 316 10.79 -9.06 -7.17
C TYR A 316 11.71 -7.85 -7.42
N GLU A 317 12.91 -7.87 -6.82
CA GLU A 317 13.89 -6.80 -6.97
C GLU A 317 14.46 -6.71 -8.39
N GLU A 318 14.70 -7.84 -9.04
CA GLU A 318 15.17 -7.91 -10.43
C GLU A 318 14.13 -7.34 -11.39
N ASN A 319 12.88 -7.70 -11.23
CA ASN A 319 11.77 -7.22 -12.05
C ASN A 319 11.58 -5.70 -11.93
N PHE A 320 11.72 -5.14 -10.72
CA PHE A 320 11.67 -3.69 -10.56
C PHE A 320 12.84 -2.98 -11.23
N LYS A 321 14.04 -3.50 -11.12
CA LYS A 321 15.22 -2.95 -11.80
C LYS A 321 15.08 -3.02 -13.32
N ALA A 322 14.54 -4.11 -13.84
CA ALA A 322 14.27 -4.28 -15.26
C ALA A 322 13.23 -3.27 -15.75
N PHE A 323 12.15 -3.05 -14.98
CA PHE A 323 11.17 -2.03 -15.31
C PHE A 323 11.77 -0.61 -15.24
N GLU A 324 12.54 -0.29 -14.20
CA GLU A 324 13.24 1.00 -14.07
C GLU A 324 14.17 1.29 -15.24
N LYS A 325 14.82 0.27 -15.79
CA LYS A 325 15.69 0.37 -16.98
C LYS A 325 14.92 0.50 -18.31
N GLY A 326 13.61 0.40 -18.30
CA GLY A 326 12.78 0.45 -19.52
C GLY A 326 12.76 -0.85 -20.32
N GLU A 327 13.07 -1.99 -19.69
CA GLU A 327 12.97 -3.30 -20.34
C GLU A 327 11.51 -3.72 -20.57
N TYR A 328 10.57 -3.10 -19.84
CA TYR A 328 9.13 -3.29 -19.94
C TYR A 328 8.41 -1.96 -20.09
N ASP A 329 7.29 -1.97 -20.79
CA ASP A 329 6.49 -0.78 -21.10
C ASP A 329 5.30 -0.63 -20.16
N ILE A 330 4.66 -1.74 -19.79
CA ILE A 330 3.53 -1.78 -18.87
C ILE A 330 3.82 -2.73 -17.70
N MET A 331 3.65 -2.24 -16.49
CA MET A 331 3.67 -3.09 -15.28
C MET A 331 2.23 -3.31 -14.81
N LEU A 332 1.79 -4.57 -14.78
CA LEU A 332 0.49 -4.99 -14.23
C LEU A 332 0.70 -5.67 -12.90
N GLY A 333 -0.01 -5.24 -11.86
CA GLY A 333 0.08 -5.95 -10.60
C GLY A 333 -0.93 -5.51 -9.55
N THR A 334 -0.77 -6.07 -8.36
CA THR A 334 -1.63 -5.77 -7.22
C THR A 334 -1.03 -4.68 -6.33
N GLN A 335 -1.56 -4.47 -5.14
CA GLN A 335 -1.07 -3.45 -4.19
C GLN A 335 0.44 -3.51 -3.90
N MET A 336 1.12 -4.60 -4.25
CA MET A 336 2.58 -4.74 -4.07
C MET A 336 3.39 -3.76 -4.93
N ILE A 337 2.87 -3.37 -6.11
CA ILE A 337 3.57 -2.44 -7.02
C ILE A 337 3.24 -0.97 -6.74
N ALA A 338 2.38 -0.71 -5.77
CA ALA A 338 1.82 0.61 -5.53
C ALA A 338 2.60 1.45 -4.52
N LYS A 339 3.61 0.91 -3.82
CA LYS A 339 4.20 1.58 -2.65
C LYS A 339 5.72 1.68 -2.70
N GLY A 340 6.22 2.86 -2.31
CA GLY A 340 7.65 3.08 -2.07
C GLY A 340 8.52 3.14 -3.31
N LEU A 341 7.94 3.24 -4.50
CA LEU A 341 8.64 3.24 -5.78
C LEU A 341 8.57 4.63 -6.42
N ASN A 342 9.61 4.97 -7.13
CA ASN A 342 9.69 6.19 -7.94
C ASN A 342 10.22 5.80 -9.32
N PHE A 343 9.38 5.86 -10.34
CA PHE A 343 9.71 5.55 -11.71
C PHE A 343 9.57 6.81 -12.57
N PRO A 344 10.67 7.47 -12.94
CA PRO A 344 10.62 8.74 -13.68
C PRO A 344 9.90 8.64 -15.03
N ASN A 345 9.94 7.48 -15.69
CA ASN A 345 9.34 7.25 -17.00
C ASN A 345 7.85 6.86 -16.92
N VAL A 346 7.30 6.63 -15.73
CA VAL A 346 5.88 6.30 -15.56
C VAL A 346 5.06 7.57 -15.62
N THR A 347 4.28 7.72 -16.68
CA THR A 347 3.43 8.89 -16.94
C THR A 347 1.94 8.59 -16.82
N MET A 348 1.58 7.31 -16.69
CA MET A 348 0.20 6.85 -16.51
C MET A 348 0.11 5.81 -15.42
N VAL A 349 -0.91 5.97 -14.55
CA VAL A 349 -1.34 4.92 -13.62
C VAL A 349 -2.82 4.64 -13.86
N GLY A 350 -3.15 3.39 -14.19
CA GLY A 350 -4.52 2.92 -14.32
C GLY A 350 -4.92 2.06 -13.13
N VAL A 351 -6.11 2.28 -12.57
CA VAL A 351 -6.66 1.43 -11.52
C VAL A 351 -7.88 0.70 -12.06
N ILE A 352 -7.82 -0.62 -12.06
CA ILE A 352 -8.86 -1.48 -12.62
C ILE A 352 -9.72 -2.05 -11.50
N SER A 353 -11.04 -1.98 -11.65
CA SER A 353 -12.01 -2.58 -10.70
C SER A 353 -11.88 -2.05 -9.27
N LEU A 354 -11.93 -0.74 -9.09
CA LEU A 354 -11.81 -0.11 -7.78
C LEU A 354 -12.95 -0.47 -6.83
N ASP A 355 -14.18 -0.65 -7.34
CA ASP A 355 -15.37 -0.96 -6.55
C ASP A 355 -15.20 -2.19 -5.65
N LYS A 356 -14.42 -3.17 -6.10
CA LYS A 356 -14.12 -4.35 -5.30
C LYS A 356 -13.43 -4.02 -3.98
N ALA A 357 -12.65 -2.95 -3.93
CA ALA A 357 -12.01 -2.51 -2.71
C ALA A 357 -13.01 -1.96 -1.69
N LEU A 358 -14.08 -1.34 -2.17
CA LEU A 358 -15.12 -0.76 -1.34
C LEU A 358 -16.01 -1.83 -0.70
N PHE A 359 -16.24 -2.94 -1.42
CA PHE A 359 -17.18 -3.99 -1.03
C PHE A 359 -16.55 -5.23 -0.38
N THR A 360 -15.43 -5.07 0.33
CA THR A 360 -14.71 -6.20 0.98
C THR A 360 -15.35 -6.68 2.29
N GLY A 361 -16.43 -6.06 2.78
CA GLY A 361 -17.03 -6.38 4.08
C GLY A 361 -16.20 -5.96 5.31
N ASP A 362 -15.11 -5.25 5.11
CA ASP A 362 -14.29 -4.67 6.18
C ASP A 362 -14.71 -3.20 6.40
N PHE A 363 -14.96 -2.81 7.65
CA PHE A 363 -15.39 -1.44 7.98
C PHE A 363 -14.35 -0.37 7.59
N ARG A 364 -13.08 -0.75 7.37
CA ARG A 364 -12.00 0.11 6.86
C ARG A 364 -11.85 0.09 5.34
N SER A 365 -12.78 -0.52 4.60
CA SER A 365 -12.68 -0.64 3.14
C SER A 365 -12.50 0.70 2.47
N TYR A 366 -13.29 1.69 2.86
CA TYR A 366 -13.22 3.05 2.30
C TYR A 366 -11.89 3.74 2.61
N GLU A 367 -11.42 3.63 3.86
CA GLU A 367 -10.13 4.19 4.28
C GLU A 367 -8.96 3.56 3.51
N ARG A 368 -8.98 2.23 3.36
CA ARG A 368 -7.96 1.50 2.59
C ARG A 368 -8.00 1.82 1.10
N THR A 369 -9.18 1.97 0.54
CA THR A 369 -9.36 2.37 -0.86
C THR A 369 -8.85 3.78 -1.08
N PHE A 370 -9.16 4.72 -0.20
CA PHE A 370 -8.62 6.07 -0.24
C PHE A 370 -7.09 6.06 -0.15
N SER A 371 -6.52 5.29 0.77
CA SER A 371 -5.07 5.12 0.88
C SER A 371 -4.45 4.52 -0.39
N LEU A 372 -5.12 3.54 -1.02
CA LEU A 372 -4.68 2.98 -2.29
C LEU A 372 -4.69 4.04 -3.40
N LEU A 373 -5.76 4.81 -3.52
CA LEU A 373 -5.87 5.87 -4.53
C LEU A 373 -4.84 6.97 -4.37
N SER A 374 -4.40 7.28 -3.14
CA SER A 374 -3.34 8.26 -2.94
C SER A 374 -1.99 7.80 -3.50
N LEU A 375 -1.83 6.50 -3.77
CA LEU A 375 -0.64 5.93 -4.41
C LEU A 375 -0.58 6.25 -5.90
N ILE A 376 -1.69 6.63 -6.53
CA ILE A 376 -1.73 7.16 -7.91
C ILE A 376 -0.80 8.37 -8.04
N HIS A 377 -0.54 9.06 -6.95
CA HIS A 377 0.41 10.18 -6.89
C HIS A 377 1.89 9.75 -6.93
N ILE A 378 2.20 8.47 -7.17
CA ILE A 378 3.58 7.99 -7.34
C ILE A 378 4.16 8.41 -8.69
N SER A 379 3.30 8.54 -9.72
CA SER A 379 3.75 8.98 -11.04
C SER A 379 4.28 10.40 -11.01
N GLU A 380 5.36 10.68 -11.77
CA GLU A 380 5.85 12.03 -11.99
C GLU A 380 4.76 12.90 -12.66
N PRO A 381 4.74 14.20 -12.39
CA PRO A 381 3.54 15.06 -12.41
C PRO A 381 3.15 15.63 -13.76
N THR A 382 3.48 14.99 -14.85
CA THR A 382 3.18 15.60 -16.14
C THR A 382 1.87 15.13 -16.75
N ARG A 383 1.19 14.09 -16.24
CA ARG A 383 -0.01 13.56 -16.89
C ARG A 383 -0.99 12.82 -15.98
N ARG A 384 -2.15 12.48 -16.51
CA ARG A 384 -3.39 12.06 -15.87
C ARG A 384 -3.38 10.62 -15.36
N SER A 385 -3.99 10.36 -14.21
CA SER A 385 -4.30 9.02 -13.69
C SER A 385 -5.74 8.64 -14.02
N TYR A 386 -5.99 7.40 -14.37
CA TYR A 386 -7.30 6.89 -14.80
C TYR A 386 -7.78 5.79 -13.85
N ILE A 387 -9.06 5.86 -13.47
CA ILE A 387 -9.74 4.91 -12.61
C ILE A 387 -10.94 4.37 -13.40
N SER A 388 -10.95 3.09 -13.64
CA SER A 388 -12.08 2.39 -14.26
C SER A 388 -12.61 1.27 -13.37
#